data_5b9e499f4dea25d2b7f375b9b484dc45
#
_entry.id   5b9e499f4dea25d2b7f375b9b484dc45
#
_cell.length_a   1.000
_cell.length_b   1.000
_cell.length_c   1.000
_cell.angle_alpha   90.00
_cell.angle_beta   90.00
_cell.angle_gamma   90.00
#
_symmetry.space_group_name_H-M   'P 1'
#
loop_
_entity.id
_entity.type
_entity.pdbx_description
1 polymer ?
#
loop_
_entity_poly.entity_id
_entity_poly.type
_entity_poly.pdbx_seq_one_letter_code
_entity_poly.pdbx_strand_id
1 'polypeptide(L)'
;VSTATVSKVLNGRADVSSATRARVQALLEEHDYVGRRTDGAWRSGQLTVELVFDGTLNAYCTEIIQGVLETSATSAVTVALSLRTPAQHHAPQERLTAWARGLAAAGRCAVIAVVNDITTGDLKALARARLPLVVVDPLNLPNARVTSVGSTNFTGGFVATKHLLGLGHRDIAYLGGPARAACNRARLHGYRAAMETEAVPVPEGYVRSGHFRYDDGVTIGAELLDMATPPTAVFAGSDPTAAGVLEAARARGLRIPEDLSVVGFDDTQIARLSSPPLTTVRQPLREMGSMALKTALRLAAGETLESHHVELATELLVRGSTGPPPA
;
A
#
# COMPACT_ATOMS: atom_id res chain seq x y z
N VAL A 1 11.34 42.28 15.90
CA VAL A 1 10.53 41.48 16.86
C VAL A 1 11.47 40.49 17.51
N SER A 2 11.42 40.31 18.85
CA SER A 2 12.28 39.33 19.53
C SER A 2 11.78 37.89 19.34
N THR A 3 12.69 36.91 19.49
CA THR A 3 12.33 35.49 19.45
C THR A 3 11.27 35.14 20.50
N ALA A 4 11.30 35.80 21.67
CA ALA A 4 10.28 35.65 22.71
C ALA A 4 8.89 36.11 22.23
N THR A 5 8.81 37.23 21.48
CA THR A 5 7.55 37.72 20.91
C THR A 5 7.01 36.83 19.82
N VAL A 6 7.90 36.31 18.95
CA VAL A 6 7.53 35.30 17.93
C VAL A 6 6.97 34.04 18.61
N SER A 7 7.62 33.53 19.65
CA SER A 7 7.14 32.38 20.43
C SER A 7 5.76 32.64 21.06
N LYS A 8 5.51 33.85 21.61
CA LYS A 8 4.20 34.22 22.18
C LYS A 8 3.09 34.22 21.11
N VAL A 9 3.39 34.73 19.91
CA VAL A 9 2.42 34.73 18.77
C VAL A 9 2.13 33.31 18.32
N LEU A 10 3.15 32.47 18.14
CA LEU A 10 3.01 31.08 17.78
C LEU A 10 2.19 30.27 18.78
N ASN A 11 2.30 30.60 20.06
CA ASN A 11 1.59 29.93 21.16
C ASN A 11 0.23 30.57 21.48
N GLY A 12 -0.27 31.51 20.67
CA GLY A 12 -1.59 32.13 20.84
C GLY A 12 -1.76 33.02 22.09
N ARG A 13 -0.66 33.43 22.73
CA ARG A 13 -0.72 34.22 23.96
C ARG A 13 -1.46 35.53 23.74
N ALA A 14 -2.39 35.87 24.65
CA ALA A 14 -3.21 37.08 24.55
C ALA A 14 -2.46 38.38 24.83
N ASP A 15 -1.26 38.33 25.40
CA ASP A 15 -0.43 39.47 25.81
C ASP A 15 0.39 40.10 24.66
N VAL A 16 0.05 39.78 23.40
CA VAL A 16 0.66 40.36 22.20
C VAL A 16 -0.37 41.16 21.43
N SER A 17 -0.06 42.44 21.14
CA SER A 17 -0.96 43.32 20.39
C SER A 17 -1.34 42.77 19.02
N SER A 18 -2.54 43.10 18.52
CA SER A 18 -3.05 42.65 17.21
C SER A 18 -2.11 43.05 16.05
N ALA A 19 -1.56 44.28 16.09
CA ALA A 19 -0.61 44.77 15.09
C ALA A 19 0.71 43.97 15.08
N THR A 20 1.26 43.65 16.26
CA THR A 20 2.47 42.81 16.37
C THR A 20 2.20 41.40 15.93
N ARG A 21 1.03 40.85 16.25
CA ARG A 21 0.59 39.51 15.81
C ARG A 21 0.51 39.44 14.30
N ALA A 22 -0.17 40.39 13.65
CA ALA A 22 -0.30 40.44 12.20
C ALA A 22 1.08 40.53 11.50
N ARG A 23 1.99 41.38 12.02
CA ARG A 23 3.34 41.55 11.48
C ARG A 23 4.19 40.26 11.61
N VAL A 24 4.08 39.56 12.74
CA VAL A 24 4.78 38.28 12.95
C VAL A 24 4.20 37.20 12.04
N GLN A 25 2.89 37.13 11.89
CA GLN A 25 2.23 36.19 10.99
C GLN A 25 2.67 36.39 9.53
N ALA A 26 2.67 37.66 9.05
CA ALA A 26 3.15 37.96 7.69
C ALA A 26 4.62 37.53 7.47
N LEU A 27 5.51 37.78 8.43
CA LEU A 27 6.91 37.33 8.35
C LEU A 27 7.05 35.80 8.39
N LEU A 28 6.24 35.11 9.17
CA LEU A 28 6.23 33.65 9.22
C LEU A 28 5.76 33.07 7.88
N GLU A 29 4.78 33.71 7.24
CA GLU A 29 4.29 33.33 5.90
C GLU A 29 5.34 33.62 4.82
N GLU A 30 5.97 34.80 4.83
CA GLU A 30 7.03 35.21 3.90
C GLU A 30 8.24 34.27 3.93
N HIS A 31 8.60 33.80 5.14
CA HIS A 31 9.74 32.90 5.34
C HIS A 31 9.37 31.42 5.42
N ASP A 32 8.15 31.01 5.03
CA ASP A 32 7.66 29.64 5.09
C ASP A 32 7.90 28.96 6.47
N TYR A 33 7.87 29.75 7.55
CA TYR A 33 8.17 29.26 8.88
C TYR A 33 6.95 28.57 9.51
N VAL A 34 6.99 27.25 9.61
CA VAL A 34 6.04 26.46 10.41
C VAL A 34 6.60 26.35 11.83
N GLY A 35 5.96 26.98 12.79
CA GLY A 35 6.38 26.98 14.21
C GLY A 35 6.56 25.55 14.76
N ARG A 36 7.52 25.38 15.69
CA ARG A 36 7.62 24.13 16.47
C ARG A 36 6.29 23.94 17.21
N ARG A 37 5.60 22.83 16.97
CA ARG A 37 4.52 22.41 17.87
C ARG A 37 5.15 22.23 19.24
N THR A 38 4.82 23.12 20.19
CA THR A 38 5.28 23.00 21.57
C THR A 38 4.64 21.76 22.20
N ASP A 39 5.38 21.11 23.10
CA ASP A 39 4.98 19.89 23.83
C ASP A 39 3.59 19.96 24.51
N GLY A 40 3.00 21.18 24.58
CA GLY A 40 1.64 21.41 25.08
C GLY A 40 0.51 20.97 24.16
N ALA A 41 0.72 20.90 22.84
CA ALA A 41 -0.31 20.42 21.88
C ALA A 41 -0.54 18.91 22.01
N TRP A 42 0.44 18.16 22.51
CA TRP A 42 0.34 16.74 22.84
C TRP A 42 -0.52 16.48 24.08
N ARG A 43 -0.71 17.48 24.93
CA ARG A 43 -1.39 17.37 26.25
C ARG A 43 -2.85 17.80 26.25
N SER A 44 -3.34 18.47 25.19
CA SER A 44 -4.70 19.04 25.19
C SER A 44 -5.51 18.83 23.91
N GLY A 45 -4.97 18.20 22.86
CA GLY A 45 -5.66 17.98 21.59
C GLY A 45 -5.56 16.53 21.13
N GLN A 46 -6.65 16.00 20.63
CA GLN A 46 -6.69 14.67 20.00
C GLN A 46 -5.79 14.68 18.75
N LEU A 47 -4.76 13.80 18.74
CA LEU A 47 -3.86 13.67 17.59
C LEU A 47 -4.65 13.23 16.36
N THR A 48 -4.34 13.80 15.22
CA THR A 48 -4.97 13.40 13.96
C THR A 48 -3.90 12.98 12.94
N VAL A 49 -4.01 11.75 12.44
CA VAL A 49 -3.16 11.22 11.37
C VAL A 49 -3.95 11.25 10.08
N GLU A 50 -3.29 11.67 8.99
CA GLU A 50 -3.87 11.59 7.65
C GLU A 50 -3.53 10.25 7.01
N LEU A 51 -4.54 9.50 6.59
CA LEU A 51 -4.42 8.24 5.85
C LEU A 51 -4.80 8.50 4.38
N VAL A 52 -3.81 8.43 3.49
CA VAL A 52 -3.94 8.81 2.08
C VAL A 52 -3.89 7.58 1.19
N PHE A 53 -4.87 7.44 0.30
CA PHE A 53 -4.91 6.40 -0.71
C PHE A 53 -4.78 6.98 -2.11
N ASP A 54 -4.28 6.17 -3.05
CA ASP A 54 -4.25 6.52 -4.47
C ASP A 54 -5.46 5.89 -5.18
N GLY A 55 -6.29 6.74 -5.79
CA GLY A 55 -7.44 6.31 -6.58
C GLY A 55 -8.60 5.75 -5.77
N THR A 56 -9.02 4.52 -6.05
CA THR A 56 -10.24 3.91 -5.51
C THR A 56 -9.93 2.97 -4.34
N LEU A 57 -10.74 3.04 -3.29
CA LEU A 57 -10.68 2.07 -2.19
C LEU A 57 -11.17 0.69 -2.68
N ASN A 58 -10.46 -0.34 -2.28
CA ASN A 58 -10.77 -1.74 -2.60
C ASN A 58 -10.66 -2.63 -1.34
N ALA A 59 -10.84 -3.94 -1.49
CA ALA A 59 -10.80 -4.88 -0.37
C ALA A 59 -9.46 -4.87 0.39
N TYR A 60 -8.33 -4.71 -0.32
CA TYR A 60 -7.00 -4.54 0.28
C TYR A 60 -6.93 -3.29 1.17
N CYS A 61 -7.39 -2.13 0.65
CA CYS A 61 -7.44 -0.88 1.39
C CYS A 61 -8.29 -1.00 2.65
N THR A 62 -9.43 -1.72 2.57
CA THR A 62 -10.36 -1.91 3.69
C THR A 62 -9.69 -2.63 4.86
N GLU A 63 -8.89 -3.67 4.61
CA GLU A 63 -8.17 -4.39 5.67
C GLU A 63 -7.07 -3.50 6.33
N ILE A 64 -6.36 -2.69 5.54
CA ILE A 64 -5.39 -1.72 6.09
C ILE A 64 -6.11 -0.68 6.96
N ILE A 65 -7.22 -0.11 6.46
CA ILE A 65 -8.04 0.86 7.21
C ILE A 65 -8.49 0.24 8.53
N GLN A 66 -8.97 -1.00 8.51
CA GLN A 66 -9.43 -1.71 9.71
C GLN A 66 -8.31 -1.79 10.77
N GLY A 67 -7.10 -2.19 10.38
CA GLY A 67 -5.95 -2.27 11.29
C GLY A 67 -5.54 -0.91 11.86
N VAL A 68 -5.60 0.15 11.03
CA VAL A 68 -5.36 1.54 11.48
C VAL A 68 -6.43 1.96 12.49
N LEU A 69 -7.72 1.72 12.22
CA LEU A 69 -8.84 2.11 13.09
C LEU A 69 -8.82 1.35 14.43
N GLU A 70 -8.60 0.05 14.43
CA GLU A 70 -8.46 -0.76 15.65
C GLU A 70 -7.33 -0.22 16.55
N THR A 71 -6.21 0.15 15.95
CA THR A 71 -5.07 0.73 16.68
C THR A 71 -5.38 2.15 17.16
N SER A 72 -6.08 2.96 16.37
CA SER A 72 -6.44 4.34 16.71
C SER A 72 -7.39 4.41 17.92
N ALA A 73 -8.32 3.46 18.01
CA ALA A 73 -9.27 3.37 19.12
C ALA A 73 -8.57 3.19 20.48
N THR A 74 -7.45 2.46 20.52
CA THR A 74 -6.67 2.23 21.74
C THR A 74 -5.64 3.34 22.02
N SER A 75 -5.33 4.17 21.01
CA SER A 75 -4.28 5.19 21.09
C SER A 75 -4.81 6.62 21.24
N ALA A 76 -6.14 6.80 21.39
CA ALA A 76 -6.81 8.11 21.44
C ALA A 76 -6.43 9.04 20.24
N VAL A 77 -6.30 8.47 19.04
CA VAL A 77 -5.90 9.15 17.81
C VAL A 77 -7.08 9.19 16.85
N THR A 78 -7.33 10.34 16.23
CA THR A 78 -8.26 10.46 15.11
C THR A 78 -7.55 10.12 13.81
N VAL A 79 -8.24 9.44 12.90
CA VAL A 79 -7.75 9.15 11.55
C VAL A 79 -8.64 9.88 10.55
N ALA A 80 -8.03 10.71 9.73
CA ALA A 80 -8.70 11.33 8.58
C ALA A 80 -8.30 10.59 7.31
N LEU A 81 -9.28 10.27 6.47
CA LEU A 81 -9.04 9.61 5.19
C LEU A 81 -9.11 10.63 4.04
N SER A 82 -8.18 10.50 3.10
CA SER A 82 -8.24 11.24 1.84
C SER A 82 -7.79 10.37 0.66
N LEU A 83 -8.32 10.73 -0.51
CA LEU A 83 -7.94 10.12 -1.78
C LEU A 83 -7.13 11.12 -2.58
N ARG A 84 -6.03 10.67 -3.19
CA ARG A 84 -5.28 11.46 -4.17
C ARG A 84 -5.51 10.88 -5.57
N THR A 85 -5.66 11.76 -6.52
CA THR A 85 -5.74 11.36 -7.93
C THR A 85 -4.34 11.32 -8.55
N PRO A 86 -4.13 10.55 -9.65
CA PRO A 86 -2.84 10.54 -10.36
C PRO A 86 -2.34 11.94 -10.74
N ALA A 87 -3.23 12.86 -11.11
CA ALA A 87 -2.88 14.25 -11.42
C ALA A 87 -2.33 15.03 -10.21
N GLN A 88 -2.70 14.64 -8.99
CA GLN A 88 -2.20 15.28 -7.77
C GLN A 88 -0.79 14.80 -7.37
N HIS A 89 -0.38 13.60 -7.77
CA HIS A 89 0.98 13.09 -7.52
C HIS A 89 2.04 13.80 -8.37
N HIS A 90 1.69 14.19 -9.59
CA HIS A 90 2.58 14.90 -10.51
C HIS A 90 2.31 16.41 -10.55
N ALA A 91 1.65 16.93 -9.51
CA ALA A 91 1.36 18.35 -9.41
C ALA A 91 2.65 19.19 -9.27
N PRO A 92 2.65 20.45 -9.73
CA PRO A 92 3.74 21.39 -9.47
C PRO A 92 4.07 21.50 -7.97
N GLN A 93 5.35 21.77 -7.66
CA GLN A 93 5.86 21.80 -6.27
C GLN A 93 5.06 22.75 -5.36
N GLU A 94 4.53 23.85 -5.90
CA GLU A 94 3.71 24.82 -5.15
C GLU A 94 2.41 24.16 -4.64
N ARG A 95 1.75 23.33 -5.48
CA ARG A 95 0.53 22.60 -5.10
C ARG A 95 0.81 21.53 -4.06
N LEU A 96 1.91 20.77 -4.19
CA LEU A 96 2.34 19.80 -3.19
C LEU A 96 2.65 20.49 -1.85
N THR A 97 3.32 21.63 -1.90
CA THR A 97 3.63 22.45 -0.71
C THR A 97 2.34 22.98 -0.07
N ALA A 98 1.38 23.49 -0.86
CA ALA A 98 0.09 23.96 -0.36
C ALA A 98 -0.73 22.84 0.28
N TRP A 99 -0.74 21.63 -0.33
CA TRP A 99 -1.37 20.45 0.24
C TRP A 99 -0.77 20.08 1.61
N ALA A 100 0.55 19.94 1.71
CA ALA A 100 1.21 19.59 2.96
C ALA A 100 1.00 20.65 4.05
N ARG A 101 1.04 21.96 3.69
CA ARG A 101 0.69 23.04 4.63
C ARG A 101 -0.76 22.97 5.09
N GLY A 102 -1.70 22.67 4.18
CA GLY A 102 -3.11 22.47 4.51
C GLY A 102 -3.31 21.39 5.55
N LEU A 103 -2.63 20.23 5.40
CA LEU A 103 -2.64 19.15 6.38
C LEU A 103 -2.12 19.62 7.74
N ALA A 104 -0.98 20.29 7.77
CA ALA A 104 -0.39 20.82 9.00
C ALA A 104 -1.30 21.85 9.68
N ALA A 105 -1.90 22.78 8.90
CA ALA A 105 -2.86 23.77 9.40
C ALA A 105 -4.13 23.13 9.95
N ALA A 106 -4.60 22.03 9.34
CA ALA A 106 -5.72 21.24 9.81
C ALA A 106 -5.38 20.34 11.03
N GLY A 107 -4.19 20.51 11.61
CA GLY A 107 -3.79 19.81 12.84
C GLY A 107 -3.31 18.39 12.63
N ARG A 108 -2.99 17.95 11.40
CA ARG A 108 -2.39 16.62 11.18
C ARG A 108 -1.00 16.54 11.83
N CYS A 109 -0.69 15.39 12.45
CA CYS A 109 0.61 15.15 13.07
C CYS A 109 1.52 14.25 12.24
N ALA A 110 0.94 13.43 11.35
CA ALA A 110 1.67 12.53 10.45
C ALA A 110 0.81 12.18 9.23
N VAL A 111 1.44 11.61 8.21
CA VAL A 111 0.79 11.08 7.00
C VAL A 111 1.16 9.60 6.85
N ILE A 112 0.16 8.77 6.60
CA ILE A 112 0.32 7.38 6.16
C ILE A 112 -0.18 7.31 4.73
N ALA A 113 0.66 6.92 3.78
CA ALA A 113 0.31 6.78 2.37
C ALA A 113 0.26 5.29 2.01
N VAL A 114 -0.85 4.82 1.46
CA VAL A 114 -1.08 3.40 1.13
C VAL A 114 -1.09 3.22 -0.37
N VAL A 115 -0.20 2.35 -0.90
CA VAL A 115 -0.05 2.03 -2.33
C VAL A 115 0.11 3.29 -3.18
N ASN A 116 0.90 4.25 -2.68
CA ASN A 116 1.11 5.54 -3.34
C ASN A 116 2.43 5.58 -4.12
N ASP A 117 2.41 6.30 -5.24
CA ASP A 117 3.61 6.71 -5.97
C ASP A 117 4.18 7.98 -5.32
N ILE A 118 5.10 7.79 -4.37
CA ILE A 118 5.70 8.90 -3.62
C ILE A 118 6.82 9.53 -4.44
N THR A 119 6.71 10.82 -4.68
CA THR A 119 7.71 11.60 -5.41
C THR A 119 8.68 12.31 -4.46
N THR A 120 9.84 12.75 -5.00
CA THR A 120 10.76 13.63 -4.25
C THR A 120 10.10 14.97 -3.91
N GLY A 121 9.11 15.41 -4.69
CA GLY A 121 8.31 16.60 -4.43
C GLY A 121 7.44 16.45 -3.19
N ASP A 122 6.76 15.30 -3.04
CA ASP A 122 5.97 14.96 -1.84
C ASP A 122 6.85 14.98 -0.59
N LEU A 123 8.02 14.31 -0.65
CA LEU A 123 8.95 14.27 0.48
C LEU A 123 9.41 15.68 0.90
N LYS A 124 9.75 16.54 -0.08
CA LYS A 124 10.14 17.93 0.20
C LYS A 124 8.99 18.73 0.81
N ALA A 125 7.76 18.56 0.30
CA ALA A 125 6.59 19.26 0.78
C ALA A 125 6.25 18.87 2.24
N LEU A 126 6.20 17.56 2.53
CA LEU A 126 5.91 17.03 3.86
C LEU A 126 7.01 17.39 4.87
N ALA A 127 8.29 17.31 4.47
CA ALA A 127 9.42 17.70 5.32
C ALA A 127 9.36 19.19 5.71
N ARG A 128 9.02 20.10 4.77
CA ARG A 128 8.82 21.52 5.05
C ARG A 128 7.65 21.78 6.00
N ALA A 129 6.57 21.00 5.87
CA ALA A 129 5.43 21.04 6.76
C ALA A 129 5.67 20.31 8.10
N ARG A 130 6.84 19.69 8.29
CA ARG A 130 7.19 18.85 9.46
C ARG A 130 6.19 17.73 9.73
N LEU A 131 5.68 17.15 8.67
CA LEU A 131 4.79 15.99 8.71
C LEU A 131 5.61 14.74 8.37
N PRO A 132 5.87 13.84 9.32
CA PRO A 132 6.47 12.56 9.04
C PRO A 132 5.56 11.72 8.14
N LEU A 133 6.18 10.93 7.26
CA LEU A 133 5.53 10.05 6.31
C LEU A 133 5.88 8.60 6.60
N VAL A 134 4.87 7.74 6.64
CA VAL A 134 5.01 6.28 6.58
C VAL A 134 4.28 5.79 5.32
N VAL A 135 4.91 4.91 4.55
CA VAL A 135 4.31 4.36 3.34
C VAL A 135 4.01 2.87 3.53
N VAL A 136 2.79 2.46 3.19
CA VAL A 136 2.38 1.05 3.20
C VAL A 136 2.39 0.55 1.77
N ASP A 137 3.12 -0.54 1.50
CA ASP A 137 3.29 -1.15 0.18
C ASP A 137 3.57 -0.12 -0.94
N PRO A 138 4.69 0.62 -0.86
CA PRO A 138 4.97 1.67 -1.83
C PRO A 138 5.08 1.12 -3.25
N LEU A 139 4.53 1.85 -4.23
CA LEU A 139 4.75 1.55 -5.65
C LEU A 139 6.23 1.75 -6.02
N ASN A 140 6.84 2.78 -5.45
CA ASN A 140 8.28 3.02 -5.50
C ASN A 140 8.74 3.70 -4.20
N LEU A 141 10.04 3.67 -3.94
CA LEU A 141 10.68 4.43 -2.86
C LEU A 141 11.75 5.33 -3.48
N PRO A 142 11.56 6.67 -3.44
CA PRO A 142 12.52 7.61 -4.03
C PRO A 142 13.91 7.56 -3.38
N ASN A 143 13.99 7.14 -2.14
CA ASN A 143 15.24 6.90 -1.41
C ASN A 143 15.04 5.95 -0.23
N ALA A 144 16.14 5.34 0.25
CA ALA A 144 16.15 4.36 1.35
C ALA A 144 15.81 4.92 2.75
N ARG A 145 15.61 6.24 2.90
CA ARG A 145 15.24 6.85 4.19
C ARG A 145 13.74 7.04 4.36
N VAL A 146 12.95 6.73 3.33
CA VAL A 146 11.48 6.78 3.43
C VAL A 146 11.02 5.60 4.27
N THR A 147 10.38 5.89 5.38
CA THR A 147 9.86 4.84 6.27
C THR A 147 8.72 4.09 5.60
N SER A 148 8.81 2.76 5.54
CA SER A 148 7.79 1.92 4.93
C SER A 148 7.47 0.66 5.73
N VAL A 149 6.23 0.21 5.59
CA VAL A 149 5.72 -1.06 6.08
C VAL A 149 5.21 -1.84 4.87
N GLY A 150 5.67 -3.06 4.70
CA GLY A 150 5.26 -3.95 3.61
C GLY A 150 5.13 -5.38 4.08
N SER A 151 5.03 -6.30 3.11
CA SER A 151 5.04 -7.73 3.35
C SER A 151 6.14 -8.42 2.54
N THR A 152 6.48 -9.66 2.90
CA THR A 152 7.49 -10.46 2.21
C THR A 152 6.98 -10.93 0.83
N ASN A 153 6.78 -9.97 -0.09
CA ASN A 153 6.18 -10.18 -1.41
C ASN A 153 6.94 -11.22 -2.27
N PHE A 154 8.29 -11.22 -2.20
CA PHE A 154 9.09 -12.22 -2.91
C PHE A 154 8.80 -13.63 -2.38
N THR A 155 8.85 -13.80 -1.06
CA THR A 155 8.57 -15.10 -0.42
C THR A 155 7.16 -15.57 -0.74
N GLY A 156 6.17 -14.65 -0.69
CA GLY A 156 4.79 -14.96 -1.07
C GLY A 156 4.67 -15.48 -2.50
N GLY A 157 5.30 -14.80 -3.47
CA GLY A 157 5.32 -15.26 -4.86
C GLY A 157 6.02 -16.60 -5.04
N PHE A 158 7.12 -16.82 -4.32
CA PHE A 158 7.86 -18.07 -4.34
C PHE A 158 7.03 -19.23 -3.80
N VAL A 159 6.41 -19.11 -2.62
CA VAL A 159 5.64 -20.20 -2.01
C VAL A 159 4.35 -20.51 -2.75
N ALA A 160 3.68 -19.49 -3.34
CA ALA A 160 2.52 -19.69 -4.20
C ALA A 160 2.86 -20.56 -5.43
N THR A 161 3.97 -20.25 -6.08
CA THR A 161 4.42 -21.00 -7.26
C THR A 161 4.94 -22.39 -6.90
N LYS A 162 5.70 -22.51 -5.80
CA LYS A 162 6.14 -23.83 -5.28
C LYS A 162 4.97 -24.74 -4.95
N HIS A 163 3.86 -24.20 -4.44
CA HIS A 163 2.65 -24.97 -4.20
C HIS A 163 2.09 -25.57 -5.50
N LEU A 164 1.97 -24.77 -6.56
CA LEU A 164 1.49 -25.25 -7.86
C LEU A 164 2.44 -26.27 -8.48
N LEU A 165 3.76 -26.03 -8.42
CA LEU A 165 4.77 -26.99 -8.87
C LEU A 165 4.71 -28.31 -8.08
N GLY A 166 4.48 -28.23 -6.76
CA GLY A 166 4.32 -29.39 -5.89
C GLY A 166 3.06 -30.21 -6.18
N LEU A 167 2.00 -29.60 -6.74
CA LEU A 167 0.81 -30.30 -7.24
C LEU A 167 1.05 -30.98 -8.61
N GLY A 168 2.18 -30.73 -9.27
CA GLY A 168 2.53 -31.30 -10.55
C GLY A 168 2.40 -30.37 -11.75
N HIS A 169 1.90 -29.12 -11.56
CA HIS A 169 1.82 -28.14 -12.65
C HIS A 169 3.21 -27.78 -13.20
N ARG A 170 3.29 -27.59 -14.51
CA ARG A 170 4.49 -27.10 -15.21
C ARG A 170 4.15 -25.89 -16.08
N ASP A 171 2.94 -25.84 -16.60
CA ASP A 171 2.39 -24.73 -17.39
C ASP A 171 1.66 -23.78 -16.44
N ILE A 172 2.43 -22.90 -15.79
CA ILE A 172 1.95 -21.97 -14.77
C ILE A 172 2.10 -20.55 -15.31
N ALA A 173 0.99 -19.82 -15.46
CA ALA A 173 1.04 -18.40 -15.82
C ALA A 173 1.07 -17.49 -14.58
N TYR A 174 1.70 -16.32 -14.73
CA TYR A 174 1.67 -15.23 -13.75
C TYR A 174 0.89 -14.05 -14.33
N LEU A 175 -0.18 -13.63 -13.66
CA LEU A 175 -0.94 -12.43 -13.98
C LEU A 175 -0.81 -11.41 -12.84
N GLY A 176 0.11 -10.47 -13.00
CA GLY A 176 0.45 -9.50 -11.97
C GLY A 176 -0.25 -8.14 -12.12
N GLY A 177 0.19 -7.20 -11.31
CA GLY A 177 -0.22 -5.80 -11.35
C GLY A 177 0.69 -4.91 -12.23
N PRO A 178 0.71 -3.59 -11.97
CA PRO A 178 1.55 -2.67 -12.73
C PRO A 178 3.04 -3.07 -12.67
N ALA A 179 3.68 -3.16 -13.83
CA ALA A 179 5.06 -3.63 -13.95
C ALA A 179 6.05 -2.79 -13.11
N ARG A 180 5.75 -1.49 -12.90
CA ARG A 180 6.56 -0.58 -12.09
C ARG A 180 6.37 -0.78 -10.57
N ALA A 181 5.28 -1.40 -10.12
CA ALA A 181 5.01 -1.58 -8.70
C ALA A 181 6.03 -2.53 -8.05
N ALA A 182 6.66 -2.09 -6.95
CA ALA A 182 7.69 -2.86 -6.26
C ALA A 182 7.16 -4.22 -5.76
N CYS A 183 5.95 -4.24 -5.18
CA CYS A 183 5.29 -5.46 -4.73
C CYS A 183 5.07 -6.44 -5.90
N ASN A 184 4.61 -5.95 -7.07
CA ASN A 184 4.43 -6.79 -8.26
C ASN A 184 5.75 -7.39 -8.74
N ARG A 185 6.82 -6.58 -8.84
CA ARG A 185 8.14 -7.09 -9.23
C ARG A 185 8.65 -8.15 -8.27
N ALA A 186 8.48 -7.93 -6.96
CA ALA A 186 8.90 -8.91 -5.96
C ALA A 186 8.14 -10.23 -6.09
N ARG A 187 6.79 -10.20 -6.26
CA ARG A 187 5.96 -11.40 -6.51
C ARG A 187 6.38 -12.12 -7.78
N LEU A 188 6.58 -11.39 -8.89
CA LEU A 188 7.06 -11.95 -10.15
C LEU A 188 8.45 -12.59 -10.03
N HIS A 189 9.37 -11.96 -9.30
CA HIS A 189 10.70 -12.54 -9.08
C HIS A 189 10.62 -13.80 -8.20
N GLY A 190 9.73 -13.83 -7.21
CA GLY A 190 9.44 -15.06 -6.43
C GLY A 190 8.89 -16.18 -7.31
N TYR A 191 7.94 -15.88 -8.20
CA TYR A 191 7.43 -16.82 -9.19
C TYR A 191 8.55 -17.39 -10.07
N ARG A 192 9.37 -16.51 -10.67
CA ARG A 192 10.49 -16.94 -11.54
C ARG A 192 11.51 -17.79 -10.80
N ALA A 193 11.87 -17.40 -9.59
CA ALA A 193 12.80 -18.15 -8.75
C ALA A 193 12.28 -19.57 -8.42
N ALA A 194 10.97 -19.71 -8.17
CA ALA A 194 10.38 -21.03 -7.94
C ALA A 194 10.39 -21.90 -9.21
N MET A 195 10.04 -21.34 -10.37
CA MET A 195 10.11 -22.04 -11.67
C MET A 195 11.55 -22.48 -11.97
N GLU A 196 12.53 -21.60 -11.79
CA GLU A 196 13.96 -21.87 -12.00
C GLU A 196 14.47 -22.98 -11.06
N THR A 197 14.08 -22.95 -9.78
CA THR A 197 14.48 -23.96 -8.78
C THR A 197 14.07 -25.38 -9.19
N GLU A 198 12.94 -25.52 -9.86
CA GLU A 198 12.44 -26.81 -10.38
C GLU A 198 12.83 -27.06 -11.85
N ALA A 199 13.71 -26.23 -12.42
CA ALA A 199 14.14 -26.29 -13.82
C ALA A 199 12.96 -26.29 -14.83
N VAL A 200 11.85 -25.60 -14.50
CA VAL A 200 10.68 -25.44 -15.36
C VAL A 200 10.79 -24.12 -16.12
N PRO A 201 10.84 -24.16 -17.46
CA PRO A 201 10.89 -22.91 -18.24
C PRO A 201 9.57 -22.15 -18.12
N VAL A 202 9.65 -20.82 -18.16
CA VAL A 202 8.48 -19.96 -18.26
C VAL A 202 8.16 -19.75 -19.74
N PRO A 203 7.01 -20.25 -20.27
CA PRO A 203 6.66 -20.04 -21.66
C PRO A 203 6.49 -18.57 -22.02
N GLU A 204 6.78 -18.23 -23.28
CA GLU A 204 6.53 -16.89 -23.79
C GLU A 204 5.03 -16.55 -23.69
N GLY A 205 4.73 -15.33 -23.24
CA GLY A 205 3.34 -14.88 -23.08
C GLY A 205 2.67 -15.26 -21.77
N TYR A 206 3.27 -16.12 -20.92
CA TYR A 206 2.68 -16.52 -19.64
C TYR A 206 2.84 -15.49 -18.53
N VAL A 207 3.75 -14.53 -18.67
CA VAL A 207 3.88 -13.42 -17.73
C VAL A 207 3.12 -12.21 -18.26
N ARG A 208 2.05 -11.85 -17.58
CA ARG A 208 1.16 -10.75 -17.94
C ARG A 208 1.10 -9.71 -16.83
N SER A 209 0.87 -8.47 -17.21
CA SER A 209 0.75 -7.33 -16.28
C SER A 209 -0.60 -6.66 -16.45
N GLY A 210 -1.25 -6.37 -15.32
CA GLY A 210 -2.51 -5.63 -15.22
C GLY A 210 -2.40 -4.52 -14.17
N HIS A 211 -3.49 -4.27 -13.44
CA HIS A 211 -3.63 -3.23 -12.42
C HIS A 211 -4.15 -3.78 -11.08
N PHE A 212 -4.04 -5.08 -10.84
CA PHE A 212 -4.60 -5.79 -9.69
C PHE A 212 -6.13 -5.71 -9.60
N ARG A 213 -6.82 -5.60 -10.73
CA ARG A 213 -8.27 -5.47 -10.81
C ARG A 213 -8.94 -6.77 -11.24
N TYR A 214 -10.20 -6.91 -10.88
CA TYR A 214 -11.05 -7.99 -11.36
C TYR A 214 -11.15 -8.02 -12.89
N ASP A 215 -11.35 -6.86 -13.53
CA ASP A 215 -11.48 -6.75 -14.99
C ASP A 215 -10.22 -7.21 -15.72
N ASP A 216 -9.03 -6.96 -15.16
CA ASP A 216 -7.77 -7.51 -15.71
C ASP A 216 -7.77 -9.05 -15.67
N GLY A 217 -8.26 -9.61 -14.56
CA GLY A 217 -8.41 -11.07 -14.40
C GLY A 217 -9.34 -11.66 -15.43
N VAL A 218 -10.48 -11.01 -15.70
CA VAL A 218 -11.45 -11.43 -16.73
C VAL A 218 -10.82 -11.34 -18.12
N THR A 219 -10.25 -10.20 -18.48
CA THR A 219 -9.80 -9.94 -19.86
C THR A 219 -8.49 -10.68 -20.16
N ILE A 220 -7.46 -10.47 -19.34
CA ILE A 220 -6.13 -11.07 -19.56
C ILE A 220 -6.15 -12.58 -19.23
N GLY A 221 -6.97 -12.97 -18.22
CA GLY A 221 -7.21 -14.39 -17.93
C GLY A 221 -7.83 -15.11 -19.11
N ALA A 222 -8.81 -14.48 -19.78
CA ALA A 222 -9.37 -14.99 -21.02
C ALA A 222 -8.34 -15.18 -22.13
N GLU A 223 -7.47 -14.18 -22.34
CA GLU A 223 -6.39 -14.26 -23.32
C GLU A 223 -5.41 -15.42 -23.03
N LEU A 224 -5.07 -15.64 -21.75
CA LEU A 224 -4.20 -16.74 -21.33
C LEU A 224 -4.84 -18.11 -21.61
N LEU A 225 -6.15 -18.24 -21.32
CA LEU A 225 -6.88 -19.48 -21.52
C LEU A 225 -7.17 -19.78 -23.00
N ASP A 226 -7.14 -18.78 -23.88
CA ASP A 226 -7.33 -18.91 -25.33
C ASP A 226 -6.00 -19.09 -26.10
N MET A 227 -4.84 -19.21 -25.41
CA MET A 227 -3.56 -19.49 -26.06
C MET A 227 -3.55 -20.86 -26.71
N ALA A 228 -2.72 -21.05 -27.74
CA ALA A 228 -2.53 -22.36 -28.37
C ALA A 228 -2.08 -23.45 -27.39
N THR A 229 -1.31 -23.06 -26.39
CA THR A 229 -0.94 -23.87 -25.23
C THR A 229 -1.40 -23.11 -23.99
N PRO A 230 -2.60 -23.36 -23.46
CA PRO A 230 -3.10 -22.65 -22.29
C PRO A 230 -2.40 -23.13 -21.02
N PRO A 231 -2.24 -22.27 -19.98
CA PRO A 231 -1.71 -22.71 -18.70
C PRO A 231 -2.67 -23.66 -17.98
N THR A 232 -2.13 -24.61 -17.23
CA THR A 232 -2.90 -25.48 -16.33
C THR A 232 -3.08 -24.86 -14.93
N ALA A 233 -2.31 -23.81 -14.63
CA ALA A 233 -2.46 -23.03 -13.41
C ALA A 233 -2.14 -21.55 -13.63
N VAL A 234 -2.81 -20.68 -12.87
CA VAL A 234 -2.57 -19.25 -12.86
C VAL A 234 -2.25 -18.77 -11.45
N PHE A 235 -1.09 -18.16 -11.27
CA PHE A 235 -0.80 -17.35 -10.09
C PHE A 235 -1.18 -15.89 -10.40
N ALA A 236 -2.30 -15.45 -9.83
CA ALA A 236 -2.78 -14.09 -9.93
C ALA A 236 -2.19 -13.25 -8.78
N GLY A 237 -1.65 -12.09 -9.12
CA GLY A 237 -0.94 -11.21 -8.18
C GLY A 237 -1.83 -10.51 -7.15
N SER A 238 -3.17 -10.73 -7.17
CA SER A 238 -4.11 -10.26 -6.15
C SER A 238 -5.39 -11.10 -6.19
N ASP A 239 -6.16 -11.10 -5.09
CA ASP A 239 -7.45 -11.81 -5.02
C ASP A 239 -8.49 -11.28 -6.03
N PRO A 240 -8.64 -9.94 -6.24
CA PRO A 240 -9.52 -9.45 -7.28
C PRO A 240 -9.16 -9.98 -8.68
N THR A 241 -7.87 -9.99 -9.02
CA THR A 241 -7.40 -10.56 -10.30
C THR A 241 -7.68 -12.06 -10.37
N ALA A 242 -7.44 -12.81 -9.30
CA ALA A 242 -7.76 -14.23 -9.21
C ALA A 242 -9.26 -14.50 -9.43
N ALA A 243 -10.13 -13.73 -8.79
CA ALA A 243 -11.57 -13.81 -8.97
C ALA A 243 -11.99 -13.55 -10.44
N GLY A 244 -11.32 -12.62 -11.12
CA GLY A 244 -11.53 -12.39 -12.55
C GLY A 244 -11.08 -13.58 -13.42
N VAL A 245 -9.97 -14.25 -13.06
CA VAL A 245 -9.54 -15.48 -13.74
C VAL A 245 -10.56 -16.63 -13.54
N LEU A 246 -11.12 -16.77 -12.31
CA LEU A 246 -12.21 -17.72 -12.07
C LEU A 246 -13.41 -17.47 -12.99
N GLU A 247 -13.77 -16.20 -13.19
CA GLU A 247 -14.87 -15.80 -14.08
C GLU A 247 -14.54 -16.12 -15.56
N ALA A 248 -13.32 -15.81 -16.01
CA ALA A 248 -12.84 -16.16 -17.35
C ALA A 248 -12.88 -17.67 -17.65
N ALA A 249 -12.49 -18.49 -16.64
CA ALA A 249 -12.55 -19.93 -16.69
C ALA A 249 -14.01 -20.43 -16.74
N ARG A 250 -14.86 -19.91 -15.87
CA ARG A 250 -16.29 -20.25 -15.82
C ARG A 250 -17.00 -19.95 -17.16
N ALA A 251 -16.69 -18.81 -17.78
CA ALA A 251 -17.24 -18.44 -19.09
C ALA A 251 -16.84 -19.42 -20.22
N ARG A 252 -15.78 -20.23 -20.01
CA ARG A 252 -15.29 -21.28 -20.92
C ARG A 252 -15.73 -22.68 -20.52
N GLY A 253 -16.50 -22.81 -19.46
CA GLY A 253 -16.95 -24.10 -18.94
C GLY A 253 -15.84 -24.89 -18.24
N LEU A 254 -14.70 -24.25 -17.92
CA LEU A 254 -13.61 -24.90 -17.19
C LEU A 254 -13.96 -25.01 -15.70
N ARG A 255 -13.66 -26.17 -15.13
CA ARG A 255 -13.88 -26.48 -13.72
C ARG A 255 -12.64 -26.10 -12.91
N ILE A 256 -12.85 -25.52 -11.77
CA ILE A 256 -11.80 -25.16 -10.82
C ILE A 256 -11.99 -26.05 -9.57
N PRO A 257 -10.99 -26.85 -9.17
CA PRO A 257 -9.61 -26.87 -9.66
C PRO A 257 -9.31 -27.91 -10.76
N GLU A 258 -10.29 -28.71 -11.22
CA GLU A 258 -10.06 -29.91 -12.04
C GLU A 258 -9.44 -29.62 -13.41
N ASP A 259 -9.83 -28.52 -14.07
CA ASP A 259 -9.34 -28.14 -15.39
C ASP A 259 -8.32 -26.98 -15.33
N LEU A 260 -8.35 -26.17 -14.25
CA LEU A 260 -7.44 -25.05 -14.02
C LEU A 260 -7.27 -24.79 -12.52
N SER A 261 -6.05 -24.69 -12.06
CA SER A 261 -5.72 -24.21 -10.70
C SER A 261 -5.52 -22.70 -10.67
N VAL A 262 -6.03 -22.02 -9.63
CA VAL A 262 -5.86 -20.57 -9.46
C VAL A 262 -5.39 -20.27 -8.04
N VAL A 263 -4.29 -19.50 -7.93
CA VAL A 263 -3.79 -18.94 -6.66
C VAL A 263 -3.92 -17.43 -6.70
N GLY A 264 -4.44 -16.84 -5.63
CA GLY A 264 -4.53 -15.40 -5.41
C GLY A 264 -3.40 -14.85 -4.51
N PHE A 265 -3.55 -13.59 -4.13
CA PHE A 265 -2.68 -12.90 -3.18
C PHE A 265 -3.51 -11.87 -2.42
N ASP A 266 -3.28 -11.68 -1.14
CA ASP A 266 -3.78 -10.72 -0.15
C ASP A 266 -4.60 -11.40 0.99
N ASP A 267 -5.36 -12.47 0.75
CA ASP A 267 -6.36 -13.09 1.64
C ASP A 267 -7.45 -12.11 2.10
N THR A 268 -7.96 -11.33 1.16
CA THR A 268 -9.09 -10.45 1.39
C THR A 268 -10.41 -11.22 1.51
N GLN A 269 -11.49 -10.52 1.80
CA GLN A 269 -12.83 -11.11 1.80
C GLN A 269 -13.19 -11.78 0.47
N ILE A 270 -12.64 -11.28 -0.65
CA ILE A 270 -12.84 -11.84 -1.99
C ILE A 270 -12.40 -13.31 -2.04
N ALA A 271 -11.22 -13.63 -1.49
CA ALA A 271 -10.69 -14.99 -1.51
C ALA A 271 -11.63 -15.98 -0.79
N ARG A 272 -12.23 -15.57 0.30
CA ARG A 272 -13.13 -16.41 1.11
C ARG A 272 -14.52 -16.58 0.49
N LEU A 273 -15.01 -15.56 -0.22
CA LEU A 273 -16.33 -15.55 -0.85
C LEU A 273 -16.34 -16.09 -2.28
N SER A 274 -15.17 -16.29 -2.88
CA SER A 274 -15.06 -16.92 -4.21
C SER A 274 -15.57 -18.34 -4.21
N SER A 275 -16.01 -18.82 -5.37
CA SER A 275 -16.47 -20.20 -5.57
C SER A 275 -15.69 -20.84 -6.72
N PRO A 276 -14.80 -21.84 -6.40
CA PRO A 276 -14.44 -22.28 -5.06
C PRO A 276 -13.67 -21.20 -4.25
N PRO A 277 -13.59 -21.34 -2.89
CA PRO A 277 -12.75 -20.44 -2.08
C PRO A 277 -11.30 -20.47 -2.55
N LEU A 278 -10.69 -19.29 -2.70
CA LEU A 278 -9.34 -19.15 -3.27
C LEU A 278 -8.24 -19.63 -2.31
N THR A 279 -7.36 -20.50 -2.83
CA THR A 279 -5.99 -20.61 -2.35
C THR A 279 -5.29 -19.28 -2.61
N THR A 280 -4.72 -18.67 -1.57
CA THR A 280 -4.14 -17.33 -1.67
C THR A 280 -2.98 -17.15 -0.71
N VAL A 281 -2.10 -16.22 -1.02
CA VAL A 281 -1.04 -15.78 -0.10
C VAL A 281 -1.61 -14.69 0.79
N ARG A 282 -1.75 -14.97 2.09
CA ARG A 282 -2.15 -13.99 3.09
C ARG A 282 -1.05 -12.97 3.31
N GLN A 283 -1.40 -11.69 3.18
CA GLN A 283 -0.66 -10.59 3.77
C GLN A 283 -1.28 -10.23 5.13
N PRO A 284 -0.50 -9.92 6.16
CA PRO A 284 -1.04 -9.46 7.45
C PRO A 284 -1.46 -7.98 7.36
N LEU A 285 -2.47 -7.66 6.53
CA LEU A 285 -2.85 -6.31 6.14
C LEU A 285 -3.27 -5.44 7.33
N ARG A 286 -4.00 -6.02 8.30
CA ARG A 286 -4.40 -5.28 9.51
C ARG A 286 -3.19 -4.95 10.38
N GLU A 287 -2.27 -5.89 10.53
CA GLU A 287 -1.01 -5.69 11.25
C GLU A 287 -0.14 -4.65 10.56
N MET A 288 -0.12 -4.62 9.21
CA MET A 288 0.57 -3.57 8.45
C MET A 288 -0.04 -2.20 8.73
N GLY A 289 -1.37 -2.07 8.74
CA GLY A 289 -2.08 -0.84 9.12
C GLY A 289 -1.77 -0.40 10.56
N SER A 290 -1.82 -1.34 11.50
CA SER A 290 -1.46 -1.12 12.91
C SER A 290 -0.01 -0.64 13.06
N MET A 291 0.93 -1.33 12.41
CA MET A 291 2.35 -0.98 12.43
C MET A 291 2.60 0.40 11.83
N ALA A 292 1.94 0.72 10.71
CA ALA A 292 2.06 2.02 10.05
C ALA A 292 1.60 3.16 10.98
N LEU A 293 0.47 3.00 11.68
CA LEU A 293 -0.01 4.01 12.62
C LEU A 293 0.94 4.17 13.81
N LYS A 294 1.38 3.08 14.45
CA LYS A 294 2.33 3.12 15.55
C LYS A 294 3.64 3.81 15.13
N THR A 295 4.14 3.48 13.96
CA THR A 295 5.36 4.07 13.41
C THR A 295 5.18 5.56 13.12
N ALA A 296 4.05 5.97 12.54
CA ALA A 296 3.74 7.36 12.26
C ALA A 296 3.68 8.20 13.55
N LEU A 297 3.09 7.67 14.62
CA LEU A 297 3.01 8.32 15.92
C LEU A 297 4.38 8.46 16.59
N ARG A 298 5.23 7.44 16.53
CA ARG A 298 6.62 7.50 17.03
C ARG A 298 7.43 8.57 16.31
N LEU A 299 7.33 8.62 14.98
CA LEU A 299 7.98 9.67 14.19
C LEU A 299 7.44 11.06 14.52
N ALA A 300 6.13 11.20 14.71
CA ALA A 300 5.52 12.45 15.12
C ALA A 300 5.96 12.91 16.52
N ALA A 301 6.25 11.96 17.42
CA ALA A 301 6.86 12.20 18.73
C ALA A 301 8.35 12.59 18.65
N GLY A 302 8.97 12.50 17.47
CA GLY A 302 10.38 12.79 17.25
C GLY A 302 11.32 11.62 17.61
N GLU A 303 10.79 10.41 17.72
CA GLU A 303 11.61 9.22 17.98
C GLU A 303 12.43 8.85 16.74
N THR A 304 13.64 8.34 16.98
CA THR A 304 14.46 7.73 15.94
C THR A 304 14.08 6.26 15.82
N LEU A 305 13.83 5.81 14.57
CA LEU A 305 13.52 4.41 14.31
C LEU A 305 14.81 3.60 14.12
N GLU A 306 14.79 2.36 14.57
CA GLU A 306 15.89 1.40 14.37
C GLU A 306 15.98 0.94 12.91
N SER A 307 14.83 0.84 12.20
CA SER A 307 14.74 0.49 10.80
C SER A 307 13.76 1.40 10.08
N HIS A 308 14.08 1.78 8.84
CA HIS A 308 13.17 2.52 7.96
C HIS A 308 12.25 1.60 7.17
N HIS A 309 12.60 0.32 7.02
CA HIS A 309 11.82 -0.64 6.23
C HIS A 309 11.49 -1.85 7.09
N VAL A 310 10.20 -2.15 7.20
CA VAL A 310 9.68 -3.32 7.91
C VAL A 310 8.84 -4.13 6.93
N GLU A 311 9.16 -5.42 6.80
CA GLU A 311 8.35 -6.38 6.05
C GLU A 311 7.78 -7.43 7.01
N LEU A 312 6.46 -7.62 6.95
CA LEU A 312 5.76 -8.65 7.72
C LEU A 312 5.65 -9.93 6.90
N ALA A 313 5.73 -11.06 7.56
CA ALA A 313 5.72 -12.37 6.90
C ALA A 313 4.38 -12.66 6.22
N THR A 314 4.45 -13.21 5.00
CA THR A 314 3.30 -13.76 4.27
C THR A 314 3.14 -15.25 4.52
N GLU A 315 1.92 -15.78 4.35
CA GLU A 315 1.57 -17.17 4.55
C GLU A 315 0.70 -17.67 3.40
N LEU A 316 0.96 -18.87 2.86
CA LEU A 316 0.07 -19.50 1.89
C LEU A 316 -1.09 -20.21 2.59
N LEU A 317 -2.30 -19.88 2.20
CA LEU A 317 -3.53 -20.52 2.65
C LEU A 317 -4.11 -21.36 1.53
N VAL A 318 -4.01 -22.67 1.66
CA VAL A 318 -4.57 -23.63 0.69
C VAL A 318 -6.07 -23.79 0.94
N ARG A 319 -6.88 -23.62 -0.14
CA ARG A 319 -8.33 -23.77 -0.14
C ARG A 319 -8.76 -24.62 -1.35
N GLY A 320 -9.92 -24.33 -1.93
CA GLY A 320 -10.56 -25.16 -2.95
C GLY A 320 -10.19 -24.85 -4.40
N SER A 321 -9.36 -23.83 -4.68
CA SER A 321 -9.10 -23.38 -6.05
C SER A 321 -7.82 -23.97 -6.67
N THR A 322 -7.17 -24.92 -6.00
CA THR A 322 -5.97 -25.60 -6.51
C THR A 322 -6.08 -27.10 -6.34
N GLY A 323 -5.65 -27.87 -7.35
CA GLY A 323 -5.61 -29.32 -7.40
C GLY A 323 -4.48 -29.78 -8.34
N PRO A 324 -4.31 -31.08 -8.59
CA PRO A 324 -3.39 -31.59 -9.60
C PRO A 324 -3.74 -31.07 -11.01
N PRO A 325 -2.76 -30.99 -11.94
CA PRO A 325 -3.04 -30.62 -13.33
C PRO A 325 -4.00 -31.63 -13.99
N PRO A 326 -4.77 -31.24 -15.00
CA PRO A 326 -5.57 -32.18 -15.79
C PRO A 326 -4.70 -33.24 -16.42
N ALA A 327 -5.27 -34.44 -16.57
CA ALA A 327 -4.58 -35.61 -17.11
C ALA A 327 -4.23 -35.48 -18.60
#